data_efdf8406680a16b4cc8a6aec38ffb181
#
_entry.id   efdf8406680a16b4cc8a6aec38ffb181
#
_cell.length_a   1.000
_cell.length_b   1.000
_cell.length_c   1.000
_cell.angle_alpha   90.00
_cell.angle_beta   90.00
_cell.angle_gamma   90.00
#
_symmetry.space_group_name_H-M   'P 1'
#
loop_
_entity.id
_entity.type
_entity.pdbx_description
1 polymer ?
#
loop_
_entity_poly.entity_id
_entity_poly.type
_entity_poly.pdbx_seq_one_letter_code
_entity_poly.pdbx_strand_id
1 'polypeptide(L)'
;MLKKNKKFSVACIQMNSQANLHKNILFAKNKIIFASKKGAKLILLPENCFLMAKNNKQFLEFLTTEALHPGVNEMKKIAKNLSVWIIIGSVNIQEKKKIFNRSILIDNTGKIKARYNKIHLFSAKLPNKKLYDEKKYFTPGKKACLTNLPWGKIGMTICYDLRFPHLYRKLARKGADFITVPSAFTKFTGEKHWHILLRARAIETGCFIFAPAQFGNHPGKKQTYGHTLIIDPWGKIINECNKNNSVIISEINRKKVSMMRTSIPSLKLEKKF
;
A
#
# COMPACT_ATOMS: atom_id res chain seq x y z
N MET A 1 13.34 13.14 -26.13
CA MET A 1 12.42 13.05 -24.98
C MET A 1 11.38 11.97 -25.22
N LEU A 2 11.46 10.82 -24.54
CA LEU A 2 10.44 9.76 -24.63
C LEU A 2 9.10 10.34 -24.18
N LYS A 3 8.08 10.29 -25.05
CA LYS A 3 6.69 10.65 -24.70
C LYS A 3 6.28 9.79 -23.50
N LYS A 4 6.26 10.36 -22.27
CA LYS A 4 5.79 9.65 -21.07
C LYS A 4 4.37 9.17 -21.36
N ASN A 5 4.20 7.86 -21.44
CA ASN A 5 2.88 7.26 -21.64
C ASN A 5 2.01 7.67 -20.43
N LYS A 6 0.95 8.47 -20.69
CA LYS A 6 0.12 9.09 -19.64
C LYS A 6 -0.95 8.12 -19.10
N LYS A 7 -1.13 6.96 -19.74
CA LYS A 7 -2.09 5.92 -19.39
C LYS A 7 -1.39 4.60 -19.08
N PHE A 8 -1.87 3.88 -18.08
CA PHE A 8 -1.41 2.54 -17.72
C PHE A 8 -2.47 1.84 -16.87
N SER A 9 -2.43 0.52 -16.80
CA SER A 9 -3.32 -0.25 -15.93
C SER A 9 -2.64 -0.57 -14.60
N VAL A 10 -3.34 -0.29 -13.51
CA VAL A 10 -2.96 -0.63 -12.14
C VAL A 10 -3.85 -1.75 -11.61
N ALA A 11 -3.28 -2.68 -10.86
CA ALA A 11 -4.03 -3.67 -10.10
C ALA A 11 -3.78 -3.51 -8.59
N CYS A 12 -4.84 -3.56 -7.80
CA CYS A 12 -4.77 -3.69 -6.35
C CYS A 12 -5.30 -5.07 -5.94
N ILE A 13 -4.53 -5.79 -5.13
CA ILE A 13 -4.87 -7.14 -4.68
C ILE A 13 -5.40 -7.07 -3.25
N GLN A 14 -6.58 -7.66 -3.03
CA GLN A 14 -7.14 -7.92 -1.71
C GLN A 14 -6.69 -9.30 -1.23
N MET A 15 -6.22 -9.41 0.02
CA MET A 15 -5.73 -10.66 0.57
C MET A 15 -6.38 -10.97 1.93
N ASN A 16 -6.49 -12.26 2.23
CA ASN A 16 -6.75 -12.76 3.57
C ASN A 16 -5.52 -13.53 4.06
N SER A 17 -4.45 -12.80 4.36
CA SER A 17 -3.19 -13.42 4.77
C SER A 17 -3.33 -14.13 6.11
N GLN A 18 -2.76 -15.33 6.19
CA GLN A 18 -2.82 -16.22 7.33
C GLN A 18 -1.43 -16.43 7.96
N ALA A 19 -1.33 -17.35 8.93
CA ALA A 19 -0.08 -17.69 9.60
C ALA A 19 0.89 -18.53 8.75
N ASN A 20 0.53 -18.88 7.52
CA ASN A 20 1.37 -19.66 6.63
C ASN A 20 2.00 -18.77 5.55
N LEU A 21 3.30 -18.48 5.74
CA LEU A 21 4.08 -17.61 4.85
C LEU A 21 4.04 -18.10 3.39
N HIS A 22 4.28 -19.39 3.16
CA HIS A 22 4.36 -19.96 1.81
C HIS A 22 3.02 -19.92 1.08
N LYS A 23 1.91 -20.24 1.75
CA LYS A 23 0.56 -20.14 1.17
C LYS A 23 0.22 -18.71 0.78
N ASN A 24 0.59 -17.72 1.61
CA ASN A 24 0.35 -16.31 1.31
C ASN A 24 1.21 -15.84 0.12
N ILE A 25 2.47 -16.26 0.02
CA ILE A 25 3.34 -15.94 -1.13
C ILE A 25 2.77 -16.56 -2.41
N LEU A 26 2.33 -17.82 -2.36
CA LEU A 26 1.74 -18.51 -3.52
C LEU A 26 0.44 -17.82 -3.97
N PHE A 27 -0.42 -17.43 -3.03
CA PHE A 27 -1.63 -16.67 -3.33
C PHE A 27 -1.30 -15.34 -4.03
N ALA A 28 -0.37 -14.56 -3.46
CA ALA A 28 0.07 -13.30 -4.06
C ALA A 28 0.62 -13.50 -5.48
N LYS A 29 1.49 -14.50 -5.68
CA LYS A 29 2.03 -14.89 -6.99
C LYS A 29 0.93 -15.15 -8.02
N ASN A 30 -0.04 -16.00 -7.69
CA ASN A 30 -1.13 -16.36 -8.59
C ASN A 30 -1.97 -15.14 -8.97
N LYS A 31 -2.26 -14.23 -8.00
CA LYS A 31 -3.01 -13.01 -8.27
C LYS A 31 -2.22 -11.98 -9.08
N ILE A 32 -0.91 -11.90 -8.90
CA ILE A 32 -0.03 -11.06 -9.72
C ILE A 32 0.00 -11.58 -11.17
N ILE A 33 0.15 -12.89 -11.38
CA ILE A 33 0.11 -13.50 -12.70
C ILE A 33 -1.23 -13.21 -13.40
N PHE A 34 -2.34 -13.38 -12.67
CA PHE A 34 -3.66 -13.04 -13.20
C PHE A 34 -3.77 -11.57 -13.61
N ALA A 35 -3.35 -10.64 -12.71
CA ALA A 35 -3.39 -9.21 -13.00
C ALA A 35 -2.52 -8.82 -14.20
N SER A 36 -1.32 -9.39 -14.31
CA SER A 36 -0.42 -9.19 -15.45
C SER A 36 -1.03 -9.66 -16.77
N LYS A 37 -1.66 -10.86 -16.80
CA LYS A 37 -2.38 -11.38 -17.96
C LYS A 37 -3.54 -10.48 -18.39
N LYS A 38 -4.14 -9.74 -17.44
CA LYS A 38 -5.19 -8.72 -17.70
C LYS A 38 -4.61 -7.34 -18.04
N GLY A 39 -3.31 -7.22 -18.29
CA GLY A 39 -2.64 -6.00 -18.77
C GLY A 39 -2.15 -5.05 -17.68
N ALA A 40 -2.26 -5.40 -16.40
CA ALA A 40 -1.74 -4.54 -15.33
C ALA A 40 -0.21 -4.37 -15.45
N LYS A 41 0.26 -3.12 -15.33
CA LYS A 41 1.68 -2.76 -15.37
C LYS A 41 2.26 -2.41 -14.01
N LEU A 42 1.41 -1.98 -13.08
CA LEU A 42 1.74 -1.76 -11.67
C LEU A 42 0.76 -2.59 -10.81
N ILE A 43 1.28 -3.42 -9.92
CA ILE A 43 0.48 -4.34 -9.11
C ILE A 43 0.83 -4.14 -7.63
N LEU A 44 -0.19 -3.95 -6.79
CA LEU A 44 -0.01 -3.64 -5.38
C LEU A 44 -0.59 -4.72 -4.48
N LEU A 45 0.20 -5.14 -3.49
CA LEU A 45 -0.20 -6.03 -2.40
C LEU A 45 -0.54 -5.23 -1.13
N PRO A 46 -1.35 -5.77 -0.19
CA PRO A 46 -1.70 -5.09 1.04
C PRO A 46 -0.59 -5.12 2.10
N GLU A 47 -0.83 -4.45 3.24
CA GLU A 47 0.02 -4.51 4.44
C GLU A 47 0.11 -5.94 4.98
N ASN A 48 1.29 -6.33 5.49
CA ASN A 48 1.58 -7.68 6.03
C ASN A 48 1.19 -8.81 5.08
N CYS A 49 1.41 -8.62 3.78
CA CYS A 49 0.88 -9.49 2.73
C CYS A 49 1.35 -10.93 2.81
N PHE A 50 2.53 -11.21 3.39
CA PHE A 50 3.05 -12.58 3.43
C PHE A 50 2.88 -13.27 4.78
N LEU A 51 2.61 -12.52 5.87
CA LEU A 51 2.44 -13.13 7.18
C LEU A 51 1.53 -12.29 8.10
N MET A 52 0.45 -12.91 8.56
CA MET A 52 -0.34 -12.46 9.71
C MET A 52 -0.09 -13.46 10.85
N ALA A 53 0.91 -13.16 11.68
CA ALA A 53 1.36 -14.07 12.72
C ALA A 53 0.27 -14.33 13.80
N LYS A 54 0.21 -15.57 14.31
CA LYS A 54 -0.71 -15.99 15.39
C LYS A 54 -0.37 -15.29 16.71
N ASN A 55 0.93 -15.17 17.01
CA ASN A 55 1.47 -14.63 18.25
C ASN A 55 2.90 -14.13 18.03
N ASN A 56 3.51 -13.60 19.09
CA ASN A 56 4.88 -13.07 19.06
C ASN A 56 5.94 -14.12 18.73
N LYS A 57 5.79 -15.34 19.21
CA LYS A 57 6.76 -16.41 18.92
C LYS A 57 6.86 -16.64 17.42
N GLN A 58 5.74 -16.82 16.75
CA GLN A 58 5.71 -17.00 15.29
C GLN A 58 6.18 -15.74 14.55
N PHE A 59 5.83 -14.53 15.05
CA PHE A 59 6.33 -13.29 14.46
C PHE A 59 7.85 -13.24 14.43
N LEU A 60 8.51 -13.58 15.54
CA LEU A 60 9.98 -13.59 15.67
C LEU A 60 10.63 -14.70 14.84
N GLU A 61 10.01 -15.89 14.78
CA GLU A 61 10.48 -17.05 14.01
C GLU A 61 10.62 -16.72 12.49
N PHE A 62 9.68 -15.95 11.94
CA PHE A 62 9.70 -15.56 10.52
C PHE A 62 10.37 -14.20 10.25
N LEU A 63 10.92 -13.57 11.29
CA LEU A 63 11.59 -12.30 11.14
C LEU A 63 12.96 -12.51 10.50
N THR A 64 13.22 -11.76 9.41
CA THR A 64 14.46 -11.89 8.64
C THR A 64 14.87 -10.58 8.00
N THR A 65 16.08 -10.54 7.45
CA THR A 65 16.55 -9.38 6.66
C THR A 65 15.85 -9.33 5.30
N GLU A 66 15.87 -8.16 4.66
CA GLU A 66 15.27 -8.00 3.32
C GLU A 66 15.90 -8.94 2.27
N ALA A 67 17.23 -9.14 2.35
CA ALA A 67 17.95 -10.00 1.40
C ALA A 67 17.53 -11.48 1.50
N LEU A 68 17.20 -11.94 2.69
CA LEU A 68 16.83 -13.34 2.96
C LEU A 68 15.31 -13.57 2.94
N HIS A 69 14.50 -12.49 2.85
CA HIS A 69 13.03 -12.62 2.93
C HIS A 69 12.45 -13.34 1.70
N PRO A 70 11.87 -14.56 1.87
CA PRO A 70 11.47 -15.38 0.71
C PRO A 70 10.41 -14.70 -0.16
N GLY A 71 9.44 -13.99 0.43
CA GLY A 71 8.43 -13.25 -0.32
C GLY A 71 9.01 -12.09 -1.13
N VAL A 72 10.01 -11.36 -0.61
CA VAL A 72 10.69 -10.29 -1.37
C VAL A 72 11.43 -10.89 -2.56
N ASN A 73 12.16 -11.99 -2.35
CA ASN A 73 12.92 -12.65 -3.41
C ASN A 73 12.00 -13.24 -4.49
N GLU A 74 10.87 -13.83 -4.11
CA GLU A 74 9.87 -14.32 -5.08
C GLU A 74 9.26 -13.16 -5.89
N MET A 75 8.89 -12.04 -5.26
CA MET A 75 8.34 -10.88 -5.97
C MET A 75 9.34 -10.25 -6.94
N LYS A 76 10.65 -10.26 -6.62
CA LYS A 76 11.69 -9.80 -7.56
C LYS A 76 11.74 -10.68 -8.81
N LYS A 77 11.69 -12.00 -8.65
CA LYS A 77 11.65 -12.97 -9.76
C LYS A 77 10.42 -12.74 -10.64
N ILE A 78 9.24 -12.61 -10.02
CA ILE A 78 7.97 -12.44 -10.73
C ILE A 78 7.94 -11.11 -11.47
N ALA A 79 8.38 -10.00 -10.85
CA ALA A 79 8.45 -8.69 -11.47
C ALA A 79 9.28 -8.72 -12.76
N LYS A 80 10.44 -9.37 -12.72
CA LYS A 80 11.32 -9.57 -13.89
C LYS A 80 10.65 -10.43 -14.96
N ASN A 81 10.14 -11.61 -14.58
CA ASN A 81 9.59 -12.60 -15.53
C ASN A 81 8.35 -12.07 -16.26
N LEU A 82 7.49 -11.30 -15.57
CA LEU A 82 6.27 -10.75 -16.14
C LEU A 82 6.46 -9.31 -16.68
N SER A 83 7.65 -8.72 -16.52
CA SER A 83 7.95 -7.33 -16.90
C SER A 83 6.95 -6.32 -16.29
N VAL A 84 6.57 -6.50 -15.01
CA VAL A 84 5.65 -5.65 -14.27
C VAL A 84 6.31 -4.99 -13.06
N TRP A 85 5.78 -3.84 -12.65
CA TRP A 85 6.16 -3.19 -11.40
C TRP A 85 5.32 -3.76 -10.26
N ILE A 86 5.94 -4.05 -9.12
CA ILE A 86 5.25 -4.60 -7.94
C ILE A 86 5.52 -3.73 -6.73
N ILE A 87 4.46 -3.38 -5.99
CA ILE A 87 4.58 -2.86 -4.64
C ILE A 87 4.18 -3.96 -3.66
N ILE A 88 5.17 -4.45 -2.92
CA ILE A 88 4.93 -5.22 -1.71
C ILE A 88 4.39 -4.22 -0.68
N GLY A 89 3.10 -4.31 -0.37
CA GLY A 89 2.42 -3.33 0.48
C GLY A 89 3.07 -3.18 1.84
N SER A 90 3.34 -4.29 2.54
CA SER A 90 4.41 -4.32 3.52
C SER A 90 4.80 -5.73 3.95
N VAL A 91 6.02 -5.81 4.50
CA VAL A 91 6.62 -6.96 5.16
C VAL A 91 7.40 -6.53 6.39
N ASN A 92 7.61 -7.45 7.33
CA ASN A 92 8.38 -7.20 8.53
C ASN A 92 9.86 -7.51 8.27
N ILE A 93 10.70 -6.48 8.36
CA ILE A 93 12.13 -6.57 8.04
C ILE A 93 12.98 -6.24 9.27
N GLN A 94 13.92 -7.12 9.57
CA GLN A 94 14.94 -6.88 10.57
C GLN A 94 16.18 -6.22 9.94
N GLU A 95 16.61 -5.11 10.54
CA GLU A 95 17.89 -4.45 10.24
C GLU A 95 18.66 -4.25 11.56
N LYS A 96 19.73 -5.00 11.75
CA LYS A 96 20.47 -5.02 13.02
C LYS A 96 19.49 -5.37 14.18
N LYS A 97 19.39 -4.50 15.20
CA LYS A 97 18.49 -4.65 16.35
C LYS A 97 17.09 -4.02 16.14
N LYS A 98 16.80 -3.49 14.93
CA LYS A 98 15.54 -2.80 14.62
C LYS A 98 14.65 -3.64 13.73
N ILE A 99 13.35 -3.53 13.94
CA ILE A 99 12.33 -4.18 13.11
C ILE A 99 11.47 -3.09 12.47
N PHE A 100 11.25 -3.19 11.16
CA PHE A 100 10.45 -2.24 10.40
C PHE A 100 9.27 -2.94 9.72
N ASN A 101 8.11 -2.29 9.75
CA ASN A 101 7.02 -2.57 8.84
C ASN A 101 7.34 -1.82 7.53
N ARG A 102 7.79 -2.53 6.48
CA ARG A 102 8.41 -1.96 5.28
C ARG A 102 7.60 -2.24 4.03
N SER A 103 7.28 -1.19 3.28
CA SER A 103 6.81 -1.27 1.90
C SER A 103 7.99 -1.21 0.93
N ILE A 104 7.93 -2.00 -0.16
CA ILE A 104 9.02 -2.15 -1.12
C ILE A 104 8.46 -2.02 -2.54
N LEU A 105 9.04 -1.12 -3.34
CA LEU A 105 8.77 -1.01 -4.78
C LEU A 105 9.84 -1.76 -5.57
N ILE A 106 9.41 -2.69 -6.41
CA ILE A 106 10.23 -3.47 -7.33
C ILE A 106 9.89 -3.06 -8.76
N ASP A 107 10.90 -2.80 -9.60
CA ASP A 107 10.71 -2.47 -11.01
C ASP A 107 10.52 -3.72 -11.88
N ASN A 108 10.19 -3.50 -13.14
CA ASN A 108 9.96 -4.56 -14.13
C ASN A 108 11.23 -5.34 -14.53
N THR A 109 12.39 -5.01 -13.98
CA THR A 109 13.65 -5.79 -14.11
C THR A 109 13.93 -6.62 -12.85
N GLY A 110 13.06 -6.55 -11.83
CA GLY A 110 13.21 -7.22 -10.56
C GLY A 110 14.12 -6.48 -9.56
N LYS A 111 14.53 -5.24 -9.85
CA LYS A 111 15.36 -4.42 -8.94
C LYS A 111 14.49 -3.62 -7.98
N ILE A 112 14.91 -3.52 -6.72
CA ILE A 112 14.26 -2.67 -5.72
C ILE A 112 14.58 -1.21 -6.03
N LYS A 113 13.55 -0.39 -6.24
CA LYS A 113 13.64 1.04 -6.58
C LYS A 113 13.42 1.94 -5.37
N ALA A 114 12.59 1.53 -4.44
CA ALA A 114 12.29 2.31 -3.24
C ALA A 114 11.88 1.42 -2.07
N ARG A 115 12.11 1.94 -0.86
CA ARG A 115 11.72 1.36 0.43
C ARG A 115 11.08 2.45 1.27
N TYR A 116 10.00 2.10 1.94
CA TYR A 116 9.35 2.97 2.91
C TYR A 116 9.12 2.21 4.21
N ASN A 117 9.68 2.70 5.30
CA ASN A 117 9.38 2.21 6.64
C ASN A 117 8.21 3.01 7.20
N LYS A 118 7.17 2.34 7.68
CA LYS A 118 5.97 2.96 8.27
C LYS A 118 6.37 4.00 9.32
N ILE A 119 5.94 5.25 9.13
CA ILE A 119 6.28 6.35 10.02
C ILE A 119 5.38 6.32 11.25
N HIS A 120 4.07 6.22 11.04
CA HIS A 120 3.09 6.25 12.10
C HIS A 120 2.69 4.82 12.49
N LEU A 121 3.22 4.35 13.62
CA LEU A 121 2.93 3.04 14.16
C LEU A 121 1.57 3.03 14.85
N PHE A 122 0.76 1.99 14.58
CA PHE A 122 -0.60 1.91 15.10
C PHE A 122 -0.59 1.72 16.61
N SER A 123 -1.09 2.74 17.33
CA SER A 123 -1.30 2.71 18.76
C SER A 123 -2.71 3.24 19.05
N ALA A 124 -3.61 2.37 19.52
CA ALA A 124 -5.00 2.73 19.78
C ALA A 124 -5.65 1.77 20.78
N LYS A 125 -6.48 2.31 21.66
CA LYS A 125 -7.43 1.56 22.49
C LYS A 125 -8.81 1.73 21.88
N LEU A 126 -9.35 0.66 21.31
CA LEU A 126 -10.67 0.70 20.67
C LEU A 126 -11.78 0.58 21.73
N PRO A 127 -13.03 0.99 21.43
CA PRO A 127 -14.18 0.90 22.36
C PRO A 127 -14.43 -0.50 22.90
N ASN A 128 -14.11 -1.57 22.15
CA ASN A 128 -14.16 -2.96 22.58
C ASN A 128 -13.01 -3.35 23.53
N LYS A 129 -12.32 -2.38 24.14
CA LYS A 129 -11.16 -2.51 25.05
C LYS A 129 -9.93 -3.17 24.43
N LYS A 130 -9.92 -3.49 23.13
CA LYS A 130 -8.75 -4.06 22.44
C LYS A 130 -7.67 -3.00 22.30
N LEU A 131 -6.50 -3.27 22.88
CA LEU A 131 -5.32 -2.44 22.79
C LEU A 131 -4.46 -2.89 21.62
N TYR A 132 -4.09 -1.94 20.76
CA TYR A 132 -3.11 -2.10 19.69
C TYR A 132 -1.91 -1.23 20.00
N ASP A 133 -0.70 -1.77 19.91
CA ASP A 133 0.52 -1.01 20.13
C ASP A 133 1.68 -1.61 19.33
N GLU A 134 1.83 -1.13 18.10
CA GLU A 134 2.93 -1.54 17.22
C GLU A 134 4.31 -1.06 17.72
N LYS A 135 4.37 -0.03 18.57
CA LYS A 135 5.65 0.51 19.09
C LYS A 135 6.42 -0.50 19.93
N LYS A 136 5.72 -1.52 20.47
CA LYS A 136 6.36 -2.61 21.22
C LYS A 136 7.30 -3.47 20.35
N TYR A 137 7.08 -3.49 19.03
CA TYR A 137 7.79 -4.37 18.12
C TYR A 137 8.54 -3.62 17.04
N PHE A 138 8.01 -2.51 16.56
CA PHE A 138 8.52 -1.82 15.39
C PHE A 138 9.22 -0.51 15.73
N THR A 139 10.28 -0.25 14.98
CA THR A 139 10.92 1.06 14.93
C THR A 139 10.22 1.92 13.87
N PRO A 140 9.78 3.15 14.20
CA PRO A 140 9.17 4.03 13.22
C PRO A 140 10.15 4.47 12.13
N GLY A 141 9.65 4.60 10.91
CA GLY A 141 10.38 5.26 9.83
C GLY A 141 10.56 6.76 10.10
N LYS A 142 11.55 7.36 9.44
CA LYS A 142 11.89 8.79 9.65
C LYS A 142 11.70 9.65 8.40
N LYS A 143 11.53 9.04 7.22
CA LYS A 143 11.54 9.76 5.93
C LYS A 143 10.33 9.40 5.09
N ALA A 144 9.65 10.43 4.57
CA ALA A 144 8.65 10.24 3.52
C ALA A 144 9.32 9.71 2.24
N CYS A 145 8.67 8.78 1.56
CA CYS A 145 9.19 8.16 0.35
C CYS A 145 8.39 8.59 -0.88
N LEU A 146 9.06 9.23 -1.82
CA LEU A 146 8.56 9.57 -3.15
C LEU A 146 9.56 9.06 -4.18
N THR A 147 9.08 8.37 -5.21
CA THR A 147 9.94 7.82 -6.26
C THR A 147 9.27 7.91 -7.64
N ASN A 148 10.08 7.73 -8.70
CA ASN A 148 9.61 7.80 -10.07
C ASN A 148 9.12 6.43 -10.55
N LEU A 149 8.00 6.44 -11.26
CA LEU A 149 7.53 5.38 -12.14
C LEU A 149 7.62 5.86 -13.60
N PRO A 150 7.53 4.97 -14.59
CA PRO A 150 7.46 5.39 -16.01
C PRO A 150 6.30 6.35 -16.30
N TRP A 151 5.23 6.30 -15.50
CA TRP A 151 3.97 7.04 -15.71
C TRP A 151 3.84 8.29 -14.86
N GLY A 152 4.66 8.49 -13.83
CA GLY A 152 4.58 9.62 -12.91
C GLY A 152 5.31 9.35 -11.60
N LYS A 153 5.07 10.15 -10.56
CA LYS A 153 5.67 9.99 -9.25
C LYS A 153 4.70 9.32 -8.28
N ILE A 154 5.21 8.38 -7.48
CA ILE A 154 4.42 7.66 -6.49
C ILE A 154 4.96 7.91 -5.08
N GLY A 155 4.07 8.33 -4.18
CA GLY A 155 4.30 8.42 -2.75
C GLY A 155 3.91 7.12 -2.06
N MET A 156 4.73 6.66 -1.11
CA MET A 156 4.49 5.43 -0.37
C MET A 156 4.06 5.75 1.05
N THR A 157 2.96 5.14 1.49
CA THR A 157 2.47 5.17 2.87
C THR A 157 2.01 3.77 3.29
N ILE A 158 1.72 3.53 4.57
CA ILE A 158 1.19 2.25 5.07
C ILE A 158 0.09 2.52 6.12
N CYS A 159 -1.12 2.07 5.84
CA CYS A 159 -2.24 1.88 6.78
C CYS A 159 -2.49 3.08 7.72
N TYR A 160 -1.96 3.04 8.93
CA TYR A 160 -2.19 4.07 9.96
C TYR A 160 -1.70 5.46 9.56
N ASP A 161 -0.73 5.54 8.61
CA ASP A 161 -0.31 6.80 8.00
C ASP A 161 -1.49 7.58 7.39
N LEU A 162 -2.57 6.89 6.99
CA LEU A 162 -3.79 7.49 6.45
C LEU A 162 -4.41 8.55 7.36
N ARG A 163 -4.19 8.45 8.67
CA ARG A 163 -4.73 9.40 9.65
C ARG A 163 -3.93 10.70 9.77
N PHE A 164 -2.78 10.79 9.08
CA PHE A 164 -1.84 11.92 9.20
C PHE A 164 -1.76 12.71 7.89
N PRO A 165 -2.62 13.72 7.70
CA PRO A 165 -2.74 14.47 6.44
C PRO A 165 -1.43 15.14 6.01
N HIS A 166 -0.59 15.58 6.95
CA HIS A 166 0.67 16.25 6.65
C HIS A 166 1.62 15.39 5.80
N LEU A 167 1.66 14.06 6.01
CA LEU A 167 2.46 13.17 5.20
C LEU A 167 1.98 13.18 3.73
N TYR A 168 0.67 13.10 3.52
CA TYR A 168 0.03 13.11 2.20
C TYR A 168 0.26 14.43 1.47
N ARG A 169 0.04 15.55 2.15
CA ARG A 169 0.29 16.89 1.60
C ARG A 169 1.76 17.09 1.26
N LYS A 170 2.69 16.62 2.11
CA LYS A 170 4.14 16.64 1.85
C LYS A 170 4.50 15.86 0.57
N LEU A 171 3.94 14.67 0.37
CA LEU A 171 4.16 13.87 -0.83
C LEU A 171 3.60 14.58 -2.07
N ALA A 172 2.37 15.11 -1.99
CA ALA A 172 1.72 15.83 -3.09
C ALA A 172 2.49 17.10 -3.49
N ARG A 173 2.97 17.90 -2.52
CA ARG A 173 3.81 19.09 -2.76
C ARG A 173 5.15 18.75 -3.41
N LYS A 174 5.71 17.58 -3.12
CA LYS A 174 6.90 17.05 -3.79
C LYS A 174 6.61 16.48 -5.19
N GLY A 175 5.35 16.52 -5.63
CA GLY A 175 4.90 16.17 -6.97
C GLY A 175 4.44 14.73 -7.12
N ALA A 176 3.96 14.07 -6.06
CA ALA A 176 3.30 12.76 -6.21
C ALA A 176 2.09 12.88 -7.14
N ASP A 177 1.95 11.99 -8.09
CA ASP A 177 0.75 11.81 -8.92
C ASP A 177 -0.14 10.71 -8.33
N PHE A 178 0.48 9.75 -7.66
CA PHE A 178 -0.14 8.57 -7.07
C PHE A 178 0.33 8.43 -5.62
N ILE A 179 -0.53 7.92 -4.73
CA ILE A 179 -0.16 7.58 -3.34
C ILE A 179 -0.70 6.18 -3.03
N THR A 180 0.15 5.33 -2.43
CA THR A 180 -0.23 3.98 -2.02
C THR A 180 -0.62 3.96 -0.55
N VAL A 181 -1.65 3.17 -0.21
CA VAL A 181 -2.14 3.00 1.15
C VAL A 181 -2.43 1.51 1.42
N PRO A 182 -1.41 0.62 1.30
CA PRO A 182 -1.59 -0.78 1.66
C PRO A 182 -1.96 -0.90 3.13
N SER A 183 -2.96 -1.72 3.45
CA SER A 183 -3.56 -1.69 4.79
C SER A 183 -4.01 -3.05 5.30
N ALA A 184 -3.93 -3.20 6.63
CA ALA A 184 -4.64 -4.18 7.42
C ALA A 184 -5.59 -3.45 8.40
N PHE A 185 -6.49 -2.64 7.88
CA PHE A 185 -7.36 -1.76 8.64
C PHE A 185 -8.36 -2.57 9.45
N THR A 186 -8.49 -2.32 10.77
CA THR A 186 -9.41 -3.10 11.61
C THR A 186 -10.84 -2.96 11.11
N LYS A 187 -11.64 -4.03 11.20
CA LYS A 187 -13.04 -4.02 10.76
C LYS A 187 -13.81 -2.85 11.37
N PHE A 188 -13.75 -2.67 12.71
CA PHE A 188 -14.46 -1.63 13.43
C PHE A 188 -14.16 -0.20 12.92
N THR A 189 -12.88 0.14 12.75
CA THR A 189 -12.52 1.48 12.26
C THR A 189 -12.65 1.59 10.75
N GLY A 190 -12.55 0.49 10.03
CA GLY A 190 -12.72 0.45 8.58
C GLY A 190 -14.13 0.83 8.16
N GLU A 191 -15.14 0.23 8.78
CA GLU A 191 -16.56 0.54 8.52
C GLU A 191 -16.88 2.03 8.67
N LYS A 192 -16.20 2.73 9.56
CA LYS A 192 -16.45 4.14 9.88
C LYS A 192 -15.55 5.12 9.12
N HIS A 193 -14.32 4.75 8.81
CA HIS A 193 -13.30 5.72 8.41
C HIS A 193 -12.65 5.45 7.05
N TRP A 194 -12.62 4.21 6.58
CA TRP A 194 -11.78 3.79 5.45
C TRP A 194 -12.08 4.58 4.17
N HIS A 195 -13.31 4.54 3.72
CA HIS A 195 -13.73 5.22 2.49
C HIS A 195 -13.60 6.73 2.61
N ILE A 196 -14.04 7.30 3.74
CA ILE A 196 -14.05 8.75 3.97
C ILE A 196 -12.61 9.29 3.93
N LEU A 197 -11.69 8.66 4.69
CA LEU A 197 -10.32 9.13 4.76
C LEU A 197 -9.59 8.99 3.42
N LEU A 198 -9.74 7.87 2.72
CA LEU A 198 -9.08 7.67 1.42
C LEU A 198 -9.56 8.68 0.37
N ARG A 199 -10.87 8.95 0.32
CA ARG A 199 -11.43 9.97 -0.56
C ARG A 199 -10.96 11.37 -0.20
N ALA A 200 -10.92 11.70 1.10
CA ALA A 200 -10.38 12.97 1.58
C ALA A 200 -8.90 13.14 1.14
N ARG A 201 -8.06 12.08 1.29
CA ARG A 201 -6.66 12.13 0.83
C ARG A 201 -6.55 12.36 -0.67
N ALA A 202 -7.40 11.72 -1.48
CA ALA A 202 -7.41 11.94 -2.92
C ALA A 202 -7.75 13.40 -3.27
N ILE A 203 -8.81 13.96 -2.67
CA ILE A 203 -9.31 15.32 -2.91
C ILE A 203 -8.28 16.38 -2.48
N GLU A 204 -7.80 16.33 -1.24
CA GLU A 204 -6.89 17.33 -0.68
C GLU A 204 -5.53 17.37 -1.37
N THR A 205 -5.09 16.26 -1.98
CA THR A 205 -3.78 16.14 -2.64
C THR A 205 -3.88 16.21 -4.15
N GLY A 206 -5.06 16.02 -4.72
CA GLY A 206 -5.26 15.86 -6.15
C GLY A 206 -4.47 14.68 -6.72
N CYS A 207 -4.32 13.59 -5.95
CA CYS A 207 -3.62 12.36 -6.34
C CYS A 207 -4.60 11.22 -6.56
N PHE A 208 -4.21 10.25 -7.41
CA PHE A 208 -4.82 8.92 -7.32
C PHE A 208 -4.41 8.23 -6.02
N ILE A 209 -5.35 7.51 -5.41
CA ILE A 209 -5.09 6.66 -4.23
C ILE A 209 -5.25 5.20 -4.63
N PHE A 210 -4.22 4.39 -4.34
CA PHE A 210 -4.22 2.94 -4.52
C PHE A 210 -4.15 2.29 -3.14
N ALA A 211 -5.23 1.65 -2.71
CA ALA A 211 -5.42 1.17 -1.35
C ALA A 211 -5.73 -0.33 -1.31
N PRO A 212 -4.73 -1.21 -1.59
CA PRO A 212 -4.89 -2.65 -1.40
C PRO A 212 -5.04 -2.99 0.08
N ALA A 213 -5.98 -3.87 0.42
CA ALA A 213 -6.35 -4.15 1.80
C ALA A 213 -6.38 -5.64 2.14
N GLN A 214 -6.05 -5.96 3.40
CA GLN A 214 -6.36 -7.23 4.02
C GLN A 214 -7.85 -7.28 4.38
N PHE A 215 -8.51 -8.44 4.24
CA PHE A 215 -9.91 -8.60 4.58
C PHE A 215 -10.19 -9.86 5.40
N GLY A 216 -11.26 -9.81 6.18
CA GLY A 216 -11.81 -10.98 6.88
C GLY A 216 -11.08 -11.32 8.18
N ASN A 217 -11.11 -12.61 8.54
CA ASN A 217 -10.56 -13.12 9.79
C ASN A 217 -9.11 -13.58 9.61
N HIS A 218 -8.27 -13.22 10.57
CA HIS A 218 -6.86 -13.58 10.62
C HIS A 218 -6.49 -14.26 11.93
N PRO A 219 -5.31 -14.92 12.01
CA PRO A 219 -4.81 -15.49 13.25
C PRO A 219 -4.76 -14.46 14.39
N GLY A 220 -4.89 -14.95 15.64
CA GLY A 220 -4.91 -14.07 16.83
C GLY A 220 -6.20 -13.25 16.97
N LYS A 221 -7.34 -13.76 16.46
CA LYS A 221 -8.66 -13.11 16.54
C LYS A 221 -8.66 -11.69 15.95
N LYS A 222 -7.81 -11.42 14.95
CA LYS A 222 -7.77 -10.15 14.22
C LYS A 222 -8.82 -10.18 13.10
N GLN A 223 -9.53 -9.05 12.91
CA GLN A 223 -10.47 -8.87 11.81
C GLN A 223 -10.10 -7.59 11.07
N THR A 224 -10.06 -7.67 9.74
CA THR A 224 -9.81 -6.52 8.86
C THR A 224 -10.98 -6.27 7.94
N TYR A 225 -11.11 -5.01 7.53
CA TYR A 225 -12.28 -4.48 6.83
C TYR A 225 -12.33 -4.91 5.36
N GLY A 226 -11.19 -4.97 4.69
CA GLY A 226 -11.13 -5.20 3.25
C GLY A 226 -11.38 -3.92 2.46
N HIS A 227 -12.25 -4.03 1.46
CA HIS A 227 -12.61 -2.92 0.59
C HIS A 227 -11.37 -2.28 -0.06
N THR A 228 -10.59 -3.12 -0.76
CA THR A 228 -9.50 -2.62 -1.63
C THR A 228 -10.04 -1.63 -2.63
N LEU A 229 -9.44 -0.42 -2.71
CA LEU A 229 -9.97 0.70 -3.48
C LEU A 229 -8.95 1.29 -4.47
N ILE A 230 -9.44 1.76 -5.60
CA ILE A 230 -8.75 2.68 -6.51
C ILE A 230 -9.60 3.95 -6.60
N ILE A 231 -9.03 5.10 -6.25
CA ILE A 231 -9.73 6.39 -6.16
C ILE A 231 -9.03 7.41 -7.05
N ASP A 232 -9.79 8.19 -7.80
CA ASP A 232 -9.26 9.26 -8.65
C ASP A 232 -9.04 10.58 -7.88
N PRO A 233 -8.34 11.55 -8.48
CA PRO A 233 -8.03 12.84 -7.82
C PRO A 233 -9.25 13.65 -7.37
N TRP A 234 -10.44 13.39 -7.91
CA TRP A 234 -11.70 14.01 -7.51
C TRP A 234 -12.41 13.27 -6.36
N GLY A 235 -11.77 12.24 -5.79
CA GLY A 235 -12.36 11.43 -4.73
C GLY A 235 -13.41 10.42 -5.22
N LYS A 236 -13.53 10.23 -6.54
CA LYS A 236 -14.40 9.21 -7.12
C LYS A 236 -13.76 7.82 -6.95
N ILE A 237 -14.47 6.89 -6.35
CA ILE A 237 -14.08 5.48 -6.35
C ILE A 237 -14.21 4.96 -7.78
N ILE A 238 -13.07 4.59 -8.39
CA ILE A 238 -13.04 4.03 -9.74
C ILE A 238 -13.37 2.55 -9.72
N ASN A 239 -12.82 1.85 -8.71
CA ASN A 239 -13.04 0.43 -8.54
C ASN A 239 -12.88 0.03 -7.08
N GLU A 240 -13.62 -1.00 -6.68
CA GLU A 240 -13.65 -1.50 -5.30
C GLU A 240 -13.78 -3.02 -5.28
N CYS A 241 -12.98 -3.68 -4.43
CA CYS A 241 -13.18 -5.10 -4.09
C CYS A 241 -14.35 -5.26 -3.13
N ASN A 242 -15.32 -6.11 -3.49
CA ASN A 242 -16.27 -6.67 -2.54
C ASN A 242 -15.68 -7.91 -1.82
N LYS A 243 -16.50 -8.60 -1.02
CA LYS A 243 -16.07 -9.79 -0.27
C LYS A 243 -15.60 -10.96 -1.15
N ASN A 244 -16.03 -11.03 -2.41
CA ASN A 244 -15.78 -12.15 -3.30
C ASN A 244 -14.62 -11.91 -4.27
N ASN A 245 -14.25 -10.65 -4.51
CA ASN A 245 -13.17 -10.31 -5.41
C ASN A 245 -11.84 -10.20 -4.67
N SER A 246 -10.79 -10.67 -5.28
CA SER A 246 -9.42 -10.53 -4.74
C SER A 246 -8.53 -9.61 -5.56
N VAL A 247 -8.97 -9.17 -6.74
CA VAL A 247 -8.20 -8.28 -7.63
C VAL A 247 -9.13 -7.28 -8.29
N ILE A 248 -8.79 -6.01 -8.22
CA ILE A 248 -9.39 -4.96 -9.04
C ILE A 248 -8.33 -4.36 -9.96
N ILE A 249 -8.74 -4.04 -11.19
CA ILE A 249 -7.86 -3.48 -12.24
C ILE A 249 -8.55 -2.27 -12.84
N SER A 250 -7.78 -1.18 -13.03
CA SER A 250 -8.29 0.04 -13.66
C SER A 250 -7.25 0.71 -14.55
N GLU A 251 -7.69 1.30 -15.64
CA GLU A 251 -6.86 2.20 -16.43
C GLU A 251 -6.72 3.54 -15.71
N ILE A 252 -5.50 4.00 -15.55
CA ILE A 252 -5.16 5.26 -14.91
C ILE A 252 -4.69 6.27 -15.96
N ASN A 253 -5.37 7.41 -16.02
CA ASN A 253 -4.96 8.53 -16.84
C ASN A 253 -4.38 9.64 -15.95
N ARG A 254 -3.05 9.79 -15.93
CA ARG A 254 -2.34 10.79 -15.13
C ARG A 254 -2.78 12.23 -15.43
N LYS A 255 -3.32 12.52 -16.61
CA LYS A 255 -3.82 13.88 -16.94
C LYS A 255 -4.86 14.37 -15.92
N LYS A 256 -5.65 13.46 -15.30
CA LYS A 256 -6.63 13.83 -14.27
C LYS A 256 -6.00 14.52 -13.07
N VAL A 257 -4.73 14.22 -12.73
CA VAL A 257 -4.00 14.89 -11.63
C VAL A 257 -3.77 16.36 -11.95
N SER A 258 -3.24 16.66 -13.14
CA SER A 258 -3.01 18.05 -13.55
C SER A 258 -4.33 18.81 -13.70
N MET A 259 -5.35 18.19 -14.29
CA MET A 259 -6.68 18.82 -14.43
C MET A 259 -7.25 19.21 -13.07
N MET A 260 -7.29 18.28 -12.10
CA MET A 260 -7.81 18.56 -10.76
C MET A 260 -7.03 19.68 -10.07
N ARG A 261 -5.69 19.64 -10.11
CA ARG A 261 -4.83 20.66 -9.46
C ARG A 261 -4.87 22.01 -10.12
N THR A 262 -5.20 22.09 -11.40
CA THR A 262 -5.44 23.34 -12.09
C THR A 262 -6.81 23.90 -11.73
N SER A 263 -7.84 23.07 -11.67
CA SER A 263 -9.22 23.49 -11.33
C SER A 263 -9.34 23.92 -9.86
N ILE A 264 -8.70 23.20 -8.92
CA ILE A 264 -8.71 23.50 -7.48
C ILE A 264 -7.26 23.51 -6.96
N PRO A 265 -6.54 24.67 -7.03
CA PRO A 265 -5.12 24.75 -6.72
C PRO A 265 -4.81 24.85 -5.20
N SER A 266 -5.56 24.15 -4.34
CA SER A 266 -5.49 24.22 -2.87
C SER A 266 -4.08 23.98 -2.31
N LEU A 267 -3.26 23.10 -2.94
CA LEU A 267 -1.88 22.87 -2.54
C LEU A 267 -0.96 24.09 -2.72
N LYS A 268 -1.27 24.95 -3.70
CA LYS A 268 -0.51 26.18 -3.98
C LYS A 268 -0.97 27.37 -3.13
N LEU A 269 -2.26 27.38 -2.77
CA LEU A 269 -2.91 28.50 -2.07
C LEU A 269 -2.80 28.37 -0.54
N GLU A 270 -2.22 27.29 -0.02
CA GLU A 270 -2.07 27.08 1.42
C GLU A 270 -1.24 28.20 2.05
N LYS A 271 -1.78 28.82 3.08
CA LYS A 271 -1.12 29.83 3.89
C LYS A 271 -0.45 29.20 5.10
N LYS A 272 0.64 29.81 5.56
CA LYS A 272 1.19 29.55 6.91
C LYS A 272 0.35 30.35 7.89
N PHE A 273 0.04 29.78 9.04
CA PHE A 273 -0.68 30.42 10.15
C PHE A 273 -0.05 30.00 11.46
#